data_7b786d88aa369dc209767feba0b22244
#
_entry.id   7b786d88aa369dc209767feba0b22244
#
_cell.length_a   1.000
_cell.length_b   1.000
_cell.length_c   1.000
_cell.angle_alpha   90.00
_cell.angle_beta   90.00
_cell.angle_gamma   90.00
#
_symmetry.space_group_name_H-M   'P 1'
#
loop_
_entity.id
_entity.type
_entity.pdbx_description
1 polymer ?
#
loop_
_entity_poly.entity_id
_entity_poly.type
_entity_poly.pdbx_seq_one_letter_code
_entity_poly.pdbx_strand_id
1 'polypeptide(L)'
;MENDKFNTKDETVMKRMLMMAMMAVFAVTAAFADDDEFKVVEGSFVDVVRQPGKTATVEFDYLDATIQDKEESGRTLKKWLQEEDPKEFDKWDSHMADAKEFFTKRWNEEKKKNLKVVDGDQADYRIIIKASKFSTGNSGAAYWSMSKRDGGIIISGDLTILDASGKTVCKVDLIDYRGASSRTMDFKVPNFTRRMKMFHKSLAKDLLEDIKK
;
A
#
# COMPACT_ATOMS: atom_id res chain seq x y z
N MET A 1 -49.20 -38.92 31.36
CA MET A 1 -48.65 -37.54 31.47
C MET A 1 -47.17 -37.64 31.85
N GLU A 2 -46.30 -37.94 30.85
CA GLU A 2 -44.87 -38.08 31.12
C GLU A 2 -44.15 -37.99 29.78
N ASN A 3 -43.95 -36.80 29.23
CA ASN A 3 -43.19 -36.64 27.96
C ASN A 3 -42.63 -35.20 27.70
N ASP A 4 -42.44 -34.35 28.71
CA ASP A 4 -42.01 -32.97 28.45
C ASP A 4 -40.67 -32.56 29.14
N LYS A 5 -39.86 -33.52 29.62
CA LYS A 5 -38.58 -33.16 30.32
C LYS A 5 -37.33 -33.43 29.49
N PHE A 6 -37.40 -33.92 28.27
CA PHE A 6 -36.21 -34.29 27.48
C PHE A 6 -35.67 -33.20 26.55
N ASN A 7 -36.48 -32.16 26.27
CA ASN A 7 -36.13 -31.21 25.19
C ASN A 7 -35.37 -29.96 25.65
N THR A 8 -35.29 -29.63 26.91
CA THR A 8 -34.65 -28.40 27.42
C THR A 8 -33.16 -28.51 27.67
N LYS A 9 -32.63 -29.71 27.90
CA LYS A 9 -31.18 -29.92 28.10
C LYS A 9 -30.40 -29.89 26.79
N ASP A 10 -30.95 -30.45 25.72
CA ASP A 10 -30.30 -30.49 24.40
C ASP A 10 -30.24 -29.12 23.75
N GLU A 11 -31.28 -28.28 23.92
CA GLU A 11 -31.30 -26.91 23.40
C GLU A 11 -30.27 -26.01 24.09
N THR A 12 -30.04 -26.22 25.40
CA THR A 12 -29.06 -25.45 26.15
C THR A 12 -27.62 -25.87 25.80
N VAL A 13 -27.38 -27.14 25.50
CA VAL A 13 -26.08 -27.67 25.07
C VAL A 13 -25.77 -27.18 23.65
N MET A 14 -26.75 -27.21 22.74
CA MET A 14 -26.58 -26.69 21.37
C MET A 14 -26.31 -25.19 21.36
N LYS A 15 -27.02 -24.38 22.17
CA LYS A 15 -26.75 -22.92 22.27
C LYS A 15 -25.35 -22.62 22.83
N ARG A 16 -24.87 -23.42 23.80
CA ARG A 16 -23.51 -23.28 24.33
C ARG A 16 -22.44 -23.71 23.33
N MET A 17 -22.66 -24.78 22.55
CA MET A 17 -21.76 -25.15 21.44
C MET A 17 -21.73 -24.13 20.34
N LEU A 18 -22.88 -23.54 19.96
CA LEU A 18 -22.95 -22.49 18.97
C LEU A 18 -22.24 -21.19 19.41
N MET A 19 -22.39 -20.81 20.71
CA MET A 19 -21.65 -19.67 21.28
C MET A 19 -20.14 -19.92 21.35
N MET A 20 -19.71 -21.14 21.71
CA MET A 20 -18.28 -21.48 21.72
C MET A 20 -17.70 -21.52 20.30
N ALA A 21 -18.46 -22.00 19.30
CA ALA A 21 -18.04 -21.96 17.91
C ALA A 21 -17.95 -20.53 17.35
N MET A 22 -18.89 -19.64 17.72
CA MET A 22 -18.82 -18.22 17.36
C MET A 22 -17.64 -17.51 18.06
N MET A 23 -17.36 -17.78 19.33
CA MET A 23 -16.20 -17.20 20.02
C MET A 23 -14.88 -17.72 19.48
N ALA A 24 -14.81 -18.98 19.02
CA ALA A 24 -13.61 -19.52 18.37
C ALA A 24 -13.32 -18.85 17.00
N VAL A 25 -14.37 -18.48 16.24
CA VAL A 25 -14.20 -17.75 14.97
C VAL A 25 -13.73 -16.31 15.21
N PHE A 26 -14.18 -15.65 16.30
CA PHE A 26 -13.67 -14.31 16.65
C PHE A 26 -12.26 -14.33 17.29
N ALA A 27 -11.85 -15.42 17.93
CA ALA A 27 -10.54 -15.53 18.55
C ALA A 27 -9.41 -15.81 17.53
N VAL A 28 -9.72 -16.37 16.37
CA VAL A 28 -8.73 -16.63 15.30
C VAL A 28 -8.40 -15.36 14.50
N THR A 29 -9.27 -14.34 14.51
CA THR A 29 -9.00 -13.07 13.80
C THR A 29 -8.19 -12.06 14.63
N ALA A 30 -7.94 -12.31 15.92
CA ALA A 30 -7.21 -11.39 16.80
C ALA A 30 -5.73 -11.76 17.04
N ALA A 31 -5.22 -12.85 16.43
CA ALA A 31 -3.89 -13.37 16.75
C ALA A 31 -2.81 -13.09 15.68
N PHE A 32 -3.12 -12.31 14.65
CA PHE A 32 -2.15 -11.87 13.64
C PHE A 32 -2.25 -10.36 13.42
N ALA A 33 -2.00 -9.59 14.49
CA ALA A 33 -1.55 -8.23 14.35
C ALA A 33 -0.01 -8.30 14.19
N ASP A 34 0.45 -8.88 13.09
CA ASP A 34 1.74 -8.53 12.53
C ASP A 34 1.53 -7.17 11.85
N ASP A 35 2.46 -6.22 12.05
CA ASP A 35 2.46 -4.89 11.43
C ASP A 35 2.71 -5.03 9.91
N ASP A 36 1.82 -5.73 9.20
CA ASP A 36 1.90 -5.89 7.76
C ASP A 36 1.63 -4.52 7.11
N GLU A 37 2.65 -3.93 6.51
CA GLU A 37 2.55 -2.68 5.74
C GLU A 37 1.54 -2.80 4.57
N PHE A 38 1.15 -4.03 4.20
CA PHE A 38 0.20 -4.34 3.13
C PHE A 38 -0.85 -5.34 3.59
N LYS A 39 -2.13 -4.98 3.46
CA LYS A 39 -3.24 -5.86 3.80
C LYS A 39 -4.20 -5.99 2.63
N VAL A 40 -4.34 -7.19 2.06
CA VAL A 40 -5.36 -7.46 1.04
C VAL A 40 -6.74 -7.45 1.69
N VAL A 41 -7.61 -6.54 1.24
CA VAL A 41 -8.97 -6.37 1.77
C VAL A 41 -10.06 -6.84 0.80
N GLU A 42 -9.74 -6.92 -0.49
CA GLU A 42 -10.66 -7.41 -1.53
C GLU A 42 -9.88 -8.14 -2.61
N GLY A 43 -10.43 -9.26 -3.13
CA GLY A 43 -9.86 -10.04 -4.21
C GLY A 43 -8.57 -10.79 -3.84
N SER A 44 -7.73 -11.05 -4.84
CA SER A 44 -6.43 -11.72 -4.68
C SER A 44 -5.37 -11.01 -5.49
N PHE A 45 -4.46 -10.33 -4.81
CA PHE A 45 -3.32 -9.65 -5.46
C PHE A 45 -2.44 -10.66 -6.20
N VAL A 46 -2.17 -11.80 -5.57
CA VAL A 46 -1.31 -12.84 -6.13
C VAL A 46 -1.87 -13.41 -7.44
N ASP A 47 -3.19 -13.63 -7.49
CA ASP A 47 -3.83 -14.18 -8.70
C ASP A 47 -3.77 -13.18 -9.86
N VAL A 48 -3.96 -11.88 -9.59
CA VAL A 48 -3.85 -10.83 -10.61
C VAL A 48 -2.42 -10.74 -11.14
N VAL A 49 -1.41 -10.66 -10.27
CA VAL A 49 -0.02 -10.45 -10.71
C VAL A 49 0.63 -11.68 -11.37
N ARG A 50 0.05 -12.86 -11.20
CA ARG A 50 0.52 -14.10 -11.82
C ARG A 50 -0.10 -14.40 -13.18
N GLN A 51 -1.07 -13.61 -13.64
CA GLN A 51 -1.72 -13.86 -14.93
C GLN A 51 -0.74 -13.66 -16.11
N PRO A 52 -0.50 -14.70 -16.93
CA PRO A 52 0.44 -14.59 -18.03
C PRO A 52 -0.14 -13.74 -19.17
N GLY A 53 0.73 -12.95 -19.80
CA GLY A 53 0.37 -12.13 -20.97
C GLY A 53 -0.54 -10.94 -20.70
N LYS A 54 -0.83 -10.65 -19.42
CA LYS A 54 -1.63 -9.49 -19.01
C LYS A 54 -0.75 -8.27 -18.75
N THR A 55 -1.33 -7.10 -18.98
CA THR A 55 -0.69 -5.80 -18.78
C THR A 55 -1.49 -4.93 -17.82
N ALA A 56 -0.81 -4.01 -17.15
CA ALA A 56 -1.43 -2.98 -16.32
C ALA A 56 -0.78 -1.62 -16.56
N THR A 57 -1.56 -0.56 -16.39
CA THR A 57 -1.02 0.80 -16.18
C THR A 57 -0.94 1.09 -14.68
N VAL A 58 -0.12 2.09 -14.29
CA VAL A 58 -0.05 2.55 -12.90
C VAL A 58 -0.28 4.05 -12.82
N GLU A 59 -1.06 4.46 -11.81
CA GLU A 59 -1.38 5.84 -11.47
C GLU A 59 -1.13 6.09 -9.98
N PHE A 60 -0.68 7.30 -9.64
CA PHE A 60 -0.44 7.74 -8.26
C PHE A 60 -1.28 8.97 -7.96
N ASP A 61 -2.07 8.91 -6.88
CA ASP A 61 -2.94 9.98 -6.40
C ASP A 61 -2.58 10.34 -4.95
N TYR A 62 -1.73 11.37 -4.77
CA TYR A 62 -1.18 11.75 -3.47
C TYR A 62 -1.54 13.17 -3.04
N LEU A 63 -1.93 14.06 -3.97
CA LEU A 63 -2.07 15.49 -3.67
C LEU A 63 -3.13 15.81 -2.61
N ASP A 64 -4.16 14.99 -2.52
CA ASP A 64 -5.23 15.14 -1.53
C ASP A 64 -4.93 14.45 -0.18
N ALA A 65 -3.79 13.72 -0.09
CA ALA A 65 -3.37 13.08 1.15
C ALA A 65 -3.07 14.10 2.24
N THR A 66 -3.46 13.81 3.47
CA THR A 66 -3.16 14.64 4.63
C THR A 66 -1.71 14.47 5.06
N ILE A 67 -0.99 15.59 5.24
CA ILE A 67 0.37 15.58 5.78
C ILE A 67 0.39 15.10 7.23
N GLN A 68 1.33 14.22 7.56
CA GLN A 68 1.52 13.62 8.89
C GLN A 68 2.77 14.15 9.63
N ASP A 69 3.57 15.00 9.00
CA ASP A 69 4.76 15.56 9.63
C ASP A 69 4.35 16.46 10.81
N LYS A 70 5.06 16.36 11.94
CA LYS A 70 4.63 16.91 13.25
C LYS A 70 4.27 18.39 13.23
N GLU A 71 4.99 19.18 12.44
CA GLU A 71 4.80 20.65 12.36
C GLU A 71 3.78 21.03 11.28
N GLU A 72 3.37 20.07 10.43
CA GLU A 72 2.62 20.31 9.21
C GLU A 72 1.29 19.54 9.13
N SER A 73 0.93 18.88 10.22
CA SER A 73 -0.23 17.98 10.25
C SER A 73 -1.56 18.68 9.92
N GLY A 74 -2.43 17.99 9.20
CA GLY A 74 -3.80 18.41 8.90
C GLY A 74 -3.99 19.17 7.57
N ARG A 75 -2.91 19.59 6.88
CA ARG A 75 -2.99 20.15 5.52
C ARG A 75 -2.93 19.03 4.49
N THR A 76 -3.50 19.25 3.30
CA THR A 76 -3.25 18.35 2.16
C THR A 76 -1.83 18.52 1.64
N LEU A 77 -1.25 17.47 1.05
CA LEU A 77 0.07 17.53 0.42
C LEU A 77 0.12 18.64 -0.63
N LYS A 78 -0.96 18.81 -1.43
CA LYS A 78 -1.08 19.89 -2.41
C LYS A 78 -0.90 21.25 -1.77
N LYS A 79 -1.67 21.55 -0.72
CA LYS A 79 -1.62 22.83 -0.02
C LYS A 79 -0.25 23.06 0.62
N TRP A 80 0.30 22.06 1.26
CA TRP A 80 1.61 22.11 1.88
C TRP A 80 2.71 22.43 0.85
N LEU A 81 2.75 21.71 -0.30
CA LEU A 81 3.73 21.97 -1.36
C LEU A 81 3.60 23.39 -1.93
N GLN A 82 2.36 23.87 -2.14
CA GLN A 82 2.13 25.23 -2.66
C GLN A 82 2.63 26.33 -1.72
N GLU A 83 2.51 26.13 -0.40
CA GLU A 83 2.85 27.12 0.62
C GLU A 83 4.33 27.03 1.05
N GLU A 84 4.86 25.82 1.25
CA GLU A 84 6.19 25.61 1.86
C GLU A 84 7.28 25.28 0.83
N ASP A 85 6.92 24.60 -0.27
CA ASP A 85 7.88 24.23 -1.31
C ASP A 85 7.31 24.37 -2.74
N PRO A 86 6.95 25.59 -3.15
CA PRO A 86 6.31 25.83 -4.45
C PRO A 86 7.17 25.34 -5.65
N LYS A 87 8.49 25.29 -5.46
CA LYS A 87 9.40 24.78 -6.52
C LYS A 87 9.22 23.27 -6.75
N GLU A 88 8.96 22.50 -5.71
CA GLU A 88 8.68 21.08 -5.85
C GLU A 88 7.23 20.86 -6.32
N PHE A 89 6.30 21.77 -5.97
CA PHE A 89 4.95 21.74 -6.52
C PHE A 89 4.94 21.97 -8.05
N ASP A 90 5.69 22.95 -8.55
CA ASP A 90 5.81 23.21 -9.99
C ASP A 90 6.41 22.03 -10.77
N LYS A 91 7.14 21.16 -10.09
CA LYS A 91 7.74 19.94 -10.67
C LYS A 91 6.90 18.69 -10.45
N TRP A 92 5.71 18.81 -9.83
CA TRP A 92 4.94 17.65 -9.40
C TRP A 92 4.68 16.64 -10.51
N ASP A 93 4.28 17.09 -11.70
CA ASP A 93 4.05 16.22 -12.85
C ASP A 93 5.32 15.47 -13.28
N SER A 94 6.46 16.15 -13.22
CA SER A 94 7.76 15.51 -13.47
C SER A 94 8.10 14.47 -12.40
N HIS A 95 7.78 14.74 -11.13
CA HIS A 95 7.98 13.76 -10.06
C HIS A 95 7.09 12.53 -10.25
N MET A 96 5.85 12.71 -10.70
CA MET A 96 4.95 11.60 -10.97
C MET A 96 5.36 10.79 -12.20
N ALA A 97 5.87 11.45 -13.26
CA ALA A 97 6.45 10.76 -14.40
C ALA A 97 7.67 9.92 -14.01
N ASP A 98 8.59 10.50 -13.25
CA ASP A 98 9.75 9.78 -12.70
C ASP A 98 9.31 8.60 -11.80
N ALA A 99 8.32 8.83 -10.94
CA ALA A 99 7.76 7.81 -10.05
C ALA A 99 7.23 6.62 -10.85
N LYS A 100 6.46 6.89 -11.89
CA LYS A 100 5.91 5.88 -12.81
C LYS A 100 7.01 5.09 -13.50
N GLU A 101 8.04 5.77 -14.02
CA GLU A 101 9.20 5.12 -14.65
C GLU A 101 9.90 4.17 -13.69
N PHE A 102 10.25 4.64 -12.47
CA PHE A 102 10.99 3.84 -11.49
C PHE A 102 10.17 2.66 -10.94
N PHE A 103 8.87 2.86 -10.71
CA PHE A 103 7.94 1.80 -10.33
C PHE A 103 7.84 0.74 -11.43
N THR A 104 7.51 1.16 -12.66
CA THR A 104 7.35 0.29 -13.84
C THR A 104 8.60 -0.54 -14.11
N LYS A 105 9.77 0.12 -14.11
CA LYS A 105 11.05 -0.56 -14.29
C LYS A 105 11.25 -1.63 -13.23
N ARG A 106 11.09 -1.27 -11.95
CA ARG A 106 11.32 -2.21 -10.85
C ARG A 106 10.31 -3.36 -10.84
N TRP A 107 9.02 -3.06 -11.09
CA TRP A 107 7.98 -4.08 -11.23
C TRP A 107 8.33 -5.09 -12.32
N ASN A 108 8.73 -4.62 -13.49
CA ASN A 108 9.02 -5.47 -14.64
C ASN A 108 10.34 -6.25 -14.54
N GLU A 109 11.26 -5.85 -13.66
CA GLU A 109 12.48 -6.60 -13.34
C GLU A 109 12.19 -7.88 -12.53
N GLU A 110 11.04 -7.97 -11.84
CA GLU A 110 10.71 -9.11 -10.98
C GLU A 110 10.26 -10.32 -11.81
N LYS A 111 11.14 -11.34 -11.88
CA LYS A 111 10.99 -12.50 -12.76
C LYS A 111 9.85 -13.45 -12.38
N LYS A 112 9.40 -13.43 -11.12
CA LYS A 112 8.37 -14.35 -10.60
C LYS A 112 6.95 -13.90 -10.91
N LYS A 113 6.76 -12.73 -11.55
CA LYS A 113 5.47 -12.13 -11.83
C LYS A 113 5.26 -12.06 -13.34
N ASN A 114 4.02 -12.31 -13.77
CA ASN A 114 3.68 -12.36 -15.18
C ASN A 114 3.03 -11.06 -15.67
N LEU A 115 2.30 -10.36 -14.78
CA LEU A 115 1.69 -9.06 -15.09
C LEU A 115 2.80 -8.04 -15.35
N LYS A 116 2.74 -7.39 -16.52
CA LYS A 116 3.67 -6.33 -16.90
C LYS A 116 3.01 -4.96 -16.74
N VAL A 117 3.73 -4.03 -16.11
CA VAL A 117 3.31 -2.62 -16.10
C VAL A 117 3.83 -1.96 -17.37
N VAL A 118 2.94 -1.28 -18.08
CA VAL A 118 3.19 -0.63 -19.38
C VAL A 118 2.74 0.82 -19.36
N ASP A 119 3.28 1.61 -20.29
CA ASP A 119 2.77 2.94 -20.56
C ASP A 119 1.67 2.88 -21.63
N GLY A 120 0.71 3.80 -21.53
CA GLY A 120 -0.40 3.91 -22.49
C GLY A 120 -1.75 3.58 -21.86
N ASP A 121 -2.83 3.79 -22.65
CA ASP A 121 -4.20 3.72 -22.14
C ASP A 121 -4.87 2.35 -22.36
N GLN A 122 -4.22 1.46 -23.11
CA GLN A 122 -4.75 0.13 -23.44
C GLN A 122 -4.02 -0.95 -22.65
N ALA A 123 -4.49 -1.20 -21.45
CA ALA A 123 -4.02 -2.30 -20.62
C ALA A 123 -5.21 -3.12 -20.09
N ASP A 124 -4.95 -4.39 -19.74
CA ASP A 124 -5.99 -5.27 -19.15
C ASP A 124 -6.41 -4.79 -17.76
N TYR A 125 -5.51 -4.12 -17.05
CA TYR A 125 -5.72 -3.63 -15.68
C TYR A 125 -5.21 -2.21 -15.50
N ARG A 126 -5.76 -1.53 -14.50
CA ARG A 126 -5.27 -0.24 -14.01
C ARG A 126 -4.99 -0.34 -12.52
N ILE A 127 -3.75 -0.11 -12.12
CA ILE A 127 -3.30 -0.04 -10.73
C ILE A 127 -3.37 1.43 -10.31
N ILE A 128 -4.16 1.74 -9.30
CA ILE A 128 -4.27 3.08 -8.73
C ILE A 128 -3.75 3.01 -7.29
N ILE A 129 -2.74 3.81 -6.97
CA ILE A 129 -2.18 3.93 -5.63
C ILE A 129 -2.55 5.30 -5.09
N LYS A 130 -3.49 5.32 -4.14
CA LYS A 130 -4.02 6.53 -3.55
C LYS A 130 -3.56 6.65 -2.10
N ALA A 131 -2.91 7.77 -1.76
CA ALA A 131 -2.59 8.07 -0.38
C ALA A 131 -3.73 8.84 0.30
N SER A 132 -4.08 8.44 1.51
CA SER A 132 -4.93 9.20 2.43
C SER A 132 -4.08 10.03 3.42
N LYS A 133 -2.87 9.51 3.73
CA LYS A 133 -1.88 10.16 4.57
C LYS A 133 -0.52 10.14 3.89
N PHE A 134 0.25 11.19 4.08
CA PHE A 134 1.57 11.34 3.47
C PHE A 134 2.54 12.00 4.45
N SER A 135 3.73 11.44 4.61
CA SER A 135 4.87 12.11 5.28
C SER A 135 6.01 12.25 4.29
N THR A 136 6.59 13.44 4.23
CA THR A 136 7.74 13.69 3.35
C THR A 136 9.00 12.96 3.80
N GLY A 137 8.98 12.42 5.02
CA GLY A 137 10.13 11.80 5.66
C GLY A 137 11.15 12.82 6.17
N ASN A 138 12.16 12.35 6.88
CA ASN A 138 13.20 13.19 7.46
C ASN A 138 14.53 13.01 6.70
N SER A 139 14.90 14.02 5.94
CA SER A 139 16.17 14.01 5.17
C SER A 139 17.42 13.90 6.05
N GLY A 140 17.38 14.48 7.25
CA GLY A 140 18.47 14.35 8.24
C GLY A 140 18.61 12.91 8.76
N ALA A 141 17.49 12.24 9.07
CA ALA A 141 17.52 10.84 9.48
C ALA A 141 18.03 9.94 8.36
N ALA A 142 17.67 10.21 7.10
CA ALA A 142 18.18 9.49 5.94
C ALA A 142 19.72 9.59 5.79
N TYR A 143 20.29 10.69 6.23
CA TYR A 143 21.76 10.92 6.17
C TYR A 143 22.50 10.12 7.25
N TRP A 144 22.01 10.14 8.49
CA TRP A 144 22.73 9.58 9.65
C TRP A 144 22.43 8.10 9.91
N SER A 145 21.34 7.58 9.37
CA SER A 145 20.90 6.22 9.67
C SER A 145 21.62 5.15 8.86
N MET A 146 21.77 3.97 9.49
CA MET A 146 22.25 2.75 8.84
C MET A 146 21.14 2.05 8.04
N SER A 147 19.87 2.31 8.34
CA SER A 147 18.71 1.73 7.65
C SER A 147 18.46 2.42 6.30
N LYS A 148 18.17 1.63 5.28
CA LYS A 148 17.78 2.14 3.95
C LYS A 148 16.43 2.83 3.94
N ARG A 149 15.58 2.58 4.95
CA ARG A 149 14.22 3.12 5.05
C ARG A 149 14.12 4.36 5.94
N ASP A 150 15.13 4.63 6.78
CA ASP A 150 15.10 5.79 7.66
C ASP A 150 15.09 7.10 6.87
N GLY A 151 14.21 8.00 7.24
CA GLY A 151 13.98 9.25 6.51
C GLY A 151 13.26 9.11 5.17
N GLY A 152 12.81 7.90 4.82
CA GLY A 152 12.00 7.66 3.63
C GLY A 152 10.60 8.26 3.75
N ILE A 153 9.97 8.45 2.59
CA ILE A 153 8.56 8.85 2.51
C ILE A 153 7.69 7.75 3.13
N ILE A 154 6.65 8.16 3.84
CA ILE A 154 5.66 7.24 4.43
C ILE A 154 4.30 7.56 3.85
N ILE A 155 3.54 6.55 3.45
CA ILE A 155 2.15 6.70 3.04
C ILE A 155 1.26 5.70 3.76
N SER A 156 0.01 6.13 4.04
CA SER A 156 -1.10 5.22 4.29
C SER A 156 -2.19 5.52 3.26
N GLY A 157 -2.90 4.50 2.84
CA GLY A 157 -3.91 4.64 1.78
C GLY A 157 -4.32 3.30 1.20
N ASP A 158 -4.57 3.25 -0.09
CA ASP A 158 -4.94 2.01 -0.77
C ASP A 158 -4.31 1.88 -2.16
N LEU A 159 -4.09 0.63 -2.54
CA LEU A 159 -3.85 0.22 -3.90
C LEU A 159 -5.10 -0.50 -4.41
N THR A 160 -5.68 0.01 -5.47
CA THR A 160 -6.84 -0.61 -6.15
C THR A 160 -6.44 -1.08 -7.53
N ILE A 161 -6.78 -2.32 -7.89
CA ILE A 161 -6.61 -2.84 -9.25
C ILE A 161 -7.99 -2.95 -9.88
N LEU A 162 -8.17 -2.24 -11.00
CA LEU A 162 -9.38 -2.27 -11.81
C LEU A 162 -9.13 -3.10 -13.07
N ASP A 163 -10.14 -3.84 -13.53
CA ASP A 163 -10.13 -4.46 -14.85
C ASP A 163 -10.47 -3.44 -15.97
N ALA A 164 -10.45 -3.89 -17.21
CA ALA A 164 -10.75 -3.05 -18.38
C ALA A 164 -12.19 -2.49 -18.38
N SER A 165 -13.11 -3.08 -17.60
CA SER A 165 -14.48 -2.55 -17.42
C SER A 165 -14.58 -1.47 -16.32
N GLY A 166 -13.49 -1.26 -15.57
CA GLY A 166 -13.45 -0.37 -14.41
C GLY A 166 -13.92 -1.02 -13.10
N LYS A 167 -14.14 -2.34 -13.09
CA LYS A 167 -14.52 -3.08 -11.88
C LYS A 167 -13.28 -3.36 -11.03
N THR A 168 -13.39 -3.17 -9.71
CA THR A 168 -12.36 -3.57 -8.76
C THR A 168 -12.19 -5.09 -8.76
N VAL A 169 -10.97 -5.56 -8.98
CA VAL A 169 -10.59 -6.98 -8.91
C VAL A 169 -9.68 -7.29 -7.73
N CYS A 170 -9.02 -6.26 -7.20
CA CYS A 170 -8.22 -6.39 -5.98
C CYS A 170 -8.11 -5.04 -5.28
N LYS A 171 -8.11 -5.06 -3.95
CA LYS A 171 -7.79 -3.90 -3.13
C LYS A 171 -6.85 -4.29 -2.00
N VAL A 172 -5.81 -3.46 -1.79
CA VAL A 172 -4.79 -3.64 -0.75
C VAL A 172 -4.69 -2.35 0.04
N ASP A 173 -4.86 -2.41 1.36
CA ASP A 173 -4.57 -1.29 2.23
C ASP A 173 -3.05 -1.16 2.42
N LEU A 174 -2.57 0.07 2.36
CA LEU A 174 -1.20 0.48 2.66
C LEU A 174 -1.22 1.11 4.06
N ILE A 175 -0.51 0.50 5.02
CA ILE A 175 -0.53 0.90 6.44
C ILE A 175 0.85 1.41 6.81
N ASP A 176 0.99 2.74 6.91
CA ASP A 176 2.24 3.43 7.26
C ASP A 176 3.47 2.89 6.49
N TYR A 177 3.23 2.49 5.22
CA TYR A 177 4.29 1.96 4.36
C TYR A 177 5.43 2.98 4.23
N ARG A 178 6.62 2.58 4.62
CA ARG A 178 7.82 3.39 4.53
C ARG A 178 8.72 2.92 3.41
N GLY A 179 8.81 3.71 2.35
CA GLY A 179 9.70 3.45 1.23
C GLY A 179 11.18 3.67 1.56
N ALA A 180 12.05 3.14 0.70
CA ALA A 180 13.48 3.36 0.83
C ALA A 180 13.82 4.84 0.67
N SER A 181 14.69 5.35 1.55
CA SER A 181 15.44 6.58 1.31
C SER A 181 16.70 6.26 0.52
N SER A 182 17.15 7.16 -0.35
CA SER A 182 18.40 6.91 -1.03
C SER A 182 19.58 7.34 -0.15
N ARG A 183 20.44 6.40 0.20
CA ARG A 183 21.81 6.76 0.55
C ARG A 183 22.55 7.21 -0.69
N THR A 184 23.13 8.39 -0.64
CA THR A 184 24.12 8.79 -1.63
C THR A 184 25.51 8.42 -1.12
N MET A 185 26.32 7.75 -1.93
CA MET A 185 27.74 7.56 -1.61
C MET A 185 28.49 8.89 -1.42
N ASP A 186 27.90 9.98 -1.90
CA ASP A 186 28.47 11.33 -1.88
C ASP A 186 28.17 12.10 -0.59
N PHE A 187 27.62 11.46 0.43
CA PHE A 187 27.23 12.08 1.70
C PHE A 187 26.29 13.31 1.54
N LYS A 188 25.55 13.39 0.44
CA LYS A 188 24.55 14.43 0.23
C LYS A 188 23.21 14.00 0.79
N VAL A 189 22.52 14.90 1.47
CA VAL A 189 21.12 14.69 1.90
C VAL A 189 20.27 14.49 0.66
N PRO A 190 19.51 13.37 0.55
CA PRO A 190 18.67 13.13 -0.61
C PRO A 190 17.54 14.16 -0.66
N ASN A 191 17.45 14.87 -1.78
CA ASN A 191 16.37 15.83 -2.03
C ASN A 191 15.02 15.10 -2.21
N PHE A 192 13.94 15.86 -2.24
CA PHE A 192 12.58 15.32 -2.38
C PHE A 192 12.43 14.44 -3.62
N THR A 193 12.88 14.91 -4.78
CA THR A 193 12.84 14.17 -6.07
C THR A 193 13.47 12.78 -5.93
N ARG A 194 14.67 12.69 -5.36
CA ARG A 194 15.37 11.42 -5.22
C ARG A 194 14.67 10.48 -4.25
N ARG A 195 14.12 11.02 -3.16
CA ARG A 195 13.33 10.23 -2.20
C ARG A 195 12.07 9.68 -2.85
N MET A 196 11.36 10.47 -3.67
CA MET A 196 10.22 10.01 -4.45
C MET A 196 10.57 8.85 -5.39
N LYS A 197 11.66 8.97 -6.16
CA LYS A 197 12.14 7.88 -7.04
C LYS A 197 12.42 6.59 -6.28
N MET A 198 13.14 6.70 -5.17
CA MET A 198 13.50 5.53 -4.37
C MET A 198 12.31 4.91 -3.64
N PHE A 199 11.37 5.75 -3.19
CA PHE A 199 10.10 5.32 -2.61
C PHE A 199 9.32 4.43 -3.59
N HIS A 200 9.08 4.88 -4.81
CA HIS A 200 8.31 4.12 -5.80
C HIS A 200 9.03 2.86 -6.27
N LYS A 201 10.36 2.92 -6.35
CA LYS A 201 11.17 1.73 -6.64
C LYS A 201 11.03 0.67 -5.53
N SER A 202 11.07 1.07 -4.25
CA SER A 202 10.88 0.13 -3.15
C SER A 202 9.45 -0.36 -3.07
N LEU A 203 8.46 0.52 -3.27
CA LEU A 203 7.05 0.15 -3.25
C LEU A 203 6.74 -0.96 -4.27
N ALA A 204 7.20 -0.83 -5.51
CA ALA A 204 7.02 -1.87 -6.53
C ALA A 204 7.64 -3.21 -6.13
N LYS A 205 8.82 -3.19 -5.49
CA LYS A 205 9.51 -4.38 -5.01
C LYS A 205 8.75 -5.04 -3.87
N ASP A 206 8.44 -4.25 -2.84
CA ASP A 206 7.90 -4.75 -1.58
C ASP A 206 6.46 -5.27 -1.77
N LEU A 207 5.62 -4.61 -2.60
CA LEU A 207 4.32 -5.14 -3.03
C LEU A 207 4.42 -6.55 -3.63
N LEU A 208 5.46 -6.81 -4.42
CA LEU A 208 5.65 -8.09 -5.10
C LEU A 208 6.30 -9.16 -4.21
N GLU A 209 7.05 -8.76 -3.19
CA GLU A 209 7.75 -9.67 -2.28
C GLU A 209 6.91 -10.01 -1.04
N ASP A 210 6.21 -9.04 -0.47
CA ASP A 210 5.54 -9.16 0.82
C ASP A 210 4.10 -9.66 0.70
N ILE A 211 3.38 -9.28 -0.37
CA ILE A 211 2.04 -9.83 -0.62
C ILE A 211 2.18 -11.22 -1.25
N LYS A 212 2.36 -12.22 -0.42
CA LYS A 212 2.56 -13.63 -0.85
C LYS A 212 1.31 -14.50 -0.73
N LYS A 213 0.24 -13.96 -0.15
CA LYS A 213 -0.97 -14.73 0.18
C LYS A 213 -2.20 -14.18 -0.51
#